data_f8b0110e478214936f37f7a41d54b3d8
#
_entry.id   f8b0110e478214936f37f7a41d54b3d8
#
_cell.length_a   1.000
_cell.length_b   1.000
_cell.length_c   1.000
_cell.angle_alpha   90.00
_cell.angle_beta   90.00
_cell.angle_gamma   90.00
#
_symmetry.space_group_name_H-M   'P 1'
#
loop_
_entity.id
_entity.type
_entity.pdbx_description
1 polymer ?
#
loop_
_entity_poly.entity_id
_entity_poly.type
_entity_poly.pdbx_seq_one_letter_code
_entity_poly.pdbx_strand_id
1 'polypeptide(L)'
;MAHRIPVYAIIRIKGRVNCPYDVEYTLKLLRLHKKYYCVLYPKTLPGLDGMLLKAKDWITWGEIDRETLIELLYKRGKIAGNKPLTDEYVDTHLAKLGINGGIPALADAILEGRVMLHKLNNLIKPVFRLHPPRKGFKGSTKRPYDQGGELGYRGSAINELIKRML
;
A
#
# COMPACT_ATOMS: atom_id res chain seq x y z
N MET A 1 2.08 -24.90 7.83
CA MET A 1 1.36 -23.66 7.50
C MET A 1 2.30 -22.50 7.39
N ALA A 2 2.20 -21.76 6.32
CA ALA A 2 2.98 -20.53 6.17
C ALA A 2 2.54 -19.51 7.23
N HIS A 3 3.51 -18.95 7.96
CA HIS A 3 3.24 -17.93 8.96
C HIS A 3 3.05 -16.59 8.25
N ARG A 4 1.89 -15.96 8.45
CA ARG A 4 1.58 -14.66 7.85
C ARG A 4 1.74 -13.55 8.86
N ILE A 5 2.32 -12.44 8.42
CA ILE A 5 2.40 -11.22 9.21
C ILE A 5 1.41 -10.19 8.67
N PRO A 6 0.83 -9.33 9.52
CA PRO A 6 -0.01 -8.24 9.04
C PRO A 6 0.81 -7.27 8.18
N VAL A 7 0.26 -6.93 7.01
CA VAL A 7 0.84 -5.93 6.11
C VAL A 7 -0.17 -4.81 5.96
N TYR A 8 0.25 -3.59 6.27
CA TYR A 8 -0.60 -2.41 6.09
C TYR A 8 -0.52 -1.92 4.65
N ALA A 9 -1.68 -1.69 4.06
CA ALA A 9 -1.81 -0.86 2.87
C ALA A 9 -2.18 0.55 3.32
N ILE A 10 -1.41 1.53 2.91
CA ILE A 10 -1.55 2.92 3.34
C ILE A 10 -1.83 3.77 2.12
N ILE A 11 -2.93 4.52 2.14
CA ILE A 11 -3.38 5.35 1.01
C ILE A 11 -3.44 6.81 1.44
N ARG A 12 -2.82 7.69 0.67
CA ARG A 12 -2.92 9.12 0.90
C ARG A 12 -4.24 9.65 0.34
N ILE A 13 -5.07 10.24 1.21
CA ILE A 13 -6.40 10.75 0.87
C ILE A 13 -6.38 12.24 0.55
N LYS A 14 -5.54 13.03 1.22
CA LYS A 14 -5.46 14.49 1.02
C LYS A 14 -4.15 14.88 0.33
N GLY A 15 -4.26 15.88 -0.55
CA GLY A 15 -3.10 16.43 -1.25
C GLY A 15 -2.24 17.36 -0.40
N ARG A 16 -1.44 18.20 -1.07
CA ARG A 16 -0.45 19.06 -0.39
C ARG A 16 -1.02 20.36 0.18
N VAL A 17 -2.22 20.76 -0.24
CA VAL A 17 -2.81 22.04 0.18
C VAL A 17 -3.02 22.06 1.69
N ASN A 18 -2.48 23.07 2.36
CA ASN A 18 -2.55 23.23 3.81
C ASN A 18 -1.95 22.09 4.63
N CYS A 19 -1.02 21.33 4.02
CA CYS A 19 -0.33 20.26 4.73
C CYS A 19 0.83 20.84 5.55
N PRO A 20 0.88 20.63 6.88
CA PRO A 20 2.03 21.06 7.68
C PRO A 20 3.32 20.42 7.18
N TYR A 21 4.43 21.15 7.30
CA TYR A 21 5.72 20.69 6.81
C TYR A 21 6.15 19.35 7.42
N ASP A 22 5.96 19.18 8.71
CA ASP A 22 6.35 17.95 9.40
C ASP A 22 5.51 16.73 8.97
N VAL A 23 4.23 16.93 8.66
CA VAL A 23 3.36 15.89 8.11
C VAL A 23 3.78 15.55 6.68
N GLU A 24 4.04 16.55 5.85
CA GLU A 24 4.51 16.33 4.48
C GLU A 24 5.85 15.59 4.46
N TYR A 25 6.76 15.92 5.37
CA TYR A 25 8.01 15.20 5.52
C TYR A 25 7.78 13.72 5.87
N THR A 26 6.88 13.44 6.80
CA THR A 26 6.51 12.06 7.16
C THR A 26 5.92 11.32 5.97
N LEU A 27 5.04 11.96 5.21
CA LEU A 27 4.45 11.37 4.00
C LEU A 27 5.51 11.06 2.94
N LYS A 28 6.52 11.92 2.79
CA LYS A 28 7.65 11.65 1.88
C LYS A 28 8.46 10.44 2.33
N LEU A 29 8.70 10.30 3.62
CA LEU A 29 9.41 9.12 4.16
C LEU A 29 8.64 7.83 3.89
N LEU A 30 7.31 7.89 3.90
CA LEU A 30 6.45 6.77 3.55
C LEU A 30 6.32 6.57 2.04
N ARG A 31 6.89 7.45 1.22
CA ARG A 31 6.77 7.47 -0.24
C ARG A 31 5.37 7.82 -0.73
N LEU A 32 4.56 8.48 0.09
CA LEU A 32 3.23 8.97 -0.26
C LEU A 32 3.30 10.41 -0.76
N HIS A 33 3.86 10.58 -1.95
CA HIS A 33 4.14 11.92 -2.50
C HIS A 33 2.91 12.64 -3.04
N LYS A 34 1.90 11.90 -3.45
CA LYS A 34 0.69 12.46 -4.06
C LYS A 34 -0.57 11.76 -3.54
N LYS A 35 -1.68 12.47 -3.68
CA LYS A 35 -3.02 11.96 -3.40
C LYS A 35 -3.27 10.63 -4.14
N TYR A 36 -3.87 9.68 -3.44
CA TYR A 36 -4.20 8.34 -3.94
C TYR A 36 -3.02 7.41 -4.19
N TYR A 37 -1.81 7.80 -3.81
CA TYR A 37 -0.70 6.85 -3.78
C TYR A 37 -0.91 5.86 -2.64
N CYS A 38 -0.57 4.61 -2.92
CA CYS A 38 -0.67 3.50 -1.96
C CYS A 38 0.70 2.85 -1.77
N VAL A 39 1.04 2.55 -0.54
CA VAL A 39 2.28 1.84 -0.18
C VAL A 39 1.95 0.68 0.74
N LEU A 40 2.84 -0.32 0.78
CA LEU A 40 2.70 -1.49 1.62
C LEU A 40 3.89 -1.57 2.58
N TYR A 41 3.60 -1.65 3.88
CA TYR A 41 4.63 -1.85 4.90
C TYR A 41 4.17 -2.92 5.88
N PRO A 42 5.08 -3.78 6.36
CA PRO A 42 4.73 -4.71 7.42
C PRO A 42 4.38 -3.96 8.71
N LYS A 43 3.34 -4.40 9.39
CA LYS A 43 2.89 -3.79 10.65
C LYS A 43 4.01 -3.75 11.70
N THR A 44 4.92 -4.71 11.64
CA THR A 44 6.02 -4.84 12.59
C THR A 44 7.20 -3.92 12.31
N LEU A 45 7.16 -3.11 11.24
CA LEU A 45 8.25 -2.20 10.91
C LEU A 45 8.45 -1.18 12.03
N PRO A 46 9.69 -1.08 12.61
CA PRO A 46 9.94 -0.14 13.69
C PRO A 46 9.66 1.31 13.28
N GLY A 47 8.99 2.06 14.13
CA GLY A 47 8.66 3.46 13.91
C GLY A 47 7.46 3.72 12.99
N LEU A 48 6.90 2.69 12.37
CA LEU A 48 5.77 2.86 11.46
C LEU A 48 4.54 3.42 12.17
N ASP A 49 4.21 2.90 13.35
CA ASP A 49 3.04 3.35 14.11
C ASP A 49 3.09 4.84 14.43
N GLY A 50 4.27 5.35 14.82
CA GLY A 50 4.45 6.77 15.10
C GLY A 50 4.25 7.64 13.85
N MET A 51 4.74 7.17 12.69
CA MET A 51 4.56 7.86 11.42
C MET A 51 3.08 7.89 11.01
N LEU A 52 2.37 6.79 11.19
CA LEU A 52 0.94 6.70 10.87
C LEU A 52 0.11 7.64 11.75
N LEU A 53 0.41 7.68 13.04
CA LEU A 53 -0.29 8.61 13.95
C LEU A 53 -0.04 10.07 13.59
N LYS A 54 1.18 10.41 13.17
CA LYS A 54 1.52 11.78 12.77
C LYS A 54 0.76 12.22 11.52
N ALA A 55 0.59 11.31 10.57
CA ALA A 55 -0.07 11.61 9.30
C ALA A 55 -1.54 11.18 9.26
N LYS A 56 -2.13 10.75 10.36
CA LYS A 56 -3.47 10.12 10.40
C LYS A 56 -4.59 10.92 9.75
N ASP A 57 -4.50 12.25 9.77
CA ASP A 57 -5.52 13.12 9.19
C ASP A 57 -5.38 13.29 7.68
N TRP A 58 -4.39 12.65 7.07
CA TRP A 58 -4.05 12.76 5.65
C TRP A 58 -4.11 11.43 4.92
N ILE A 59 -4.17 10.33 5.66
CA ILE A 59 -4.06 8.97 5.14
C ILE A 59 -5.16 8.08 5.71
N THR A 60 -5.32 6.93 5.07
CA THR A 60 -6.06 5.79 5.65
C THR A 60 -5.24 4.53 5.47
N TRP A 61 -5.38 3.58 6.38
CA TRP A 61 -4.64 2.33 6.30
C TRP A 61 -5.39 1.18 6.97
N GLY A 62 -4.98 -0.03 6.63
CA GLY A 62 -5.50 -1.24 7.23
C GLY A 62 -4.76 -2.45 6.71
N GLU A 63 -5.10 -3.61 7.22
CA GLU A 63 -4.48 -4.87 6.83
C GLU A 63 -5.01 -5.32 5.47
N ILE A 64 -4.10 -5.52 4.51
CA ILE A 64 -4.44 -6.01 3.17
C ILE A 64 -4.55 -7.54 3.19
N ASP A 65 -5.56 -8.08 2.50
CA ASP A 65 -5.68 -9.51 2.31
C ASP A 65 -4.98 -10.00 1.04
N ARG A 66 -4.85 -11.32 0.90
CA ARG A 66 -4.14 -11.93 -0.22
C ARG A 66 -4.80 -11.60 -1.56
N GLU A 67 -6.10 -11.71 -1.65
CA GLU A 67 -6.85 -11.47 -2.89
C GLU A 67 -6.66 -10.02 -3.37
N THR A 68 -6.82 -9.07 -2.47
CA THR A 68 -6.66 -7.64 -2.78
C THR A 68 -5.22 -7.33 -3.17
N LEU A 69 -4.24 -7.92 -2.47
CA LEU A 69 -2.83 -7.72 -2.79
C LEU A 69 -2.50 -8.25 -4.19
N ILE A 70 -3.00 -9.41 -4.56
CA ILE A 70 -2.80 -9.96 -5.90
C ILE A 70 -3.39 -9.03 -6.97
N GLU A 71 -4.62 -8.57 -6.77
CA GLU A 71 -5.25 -7.61 -7.71
C GLU A 71 -4.46 -6.30 -7.82
N LEU A 72 -4.00 -5.78 -6.68
CA LEU A 72 -3.20 -4.56 -6.66
C LEU A 72 -1.91 -4.73 -7.46
N LEU A 73 -1.21 -5.83 -7.27
CA LEU A 73 0.04 -6.13 -7.99
C LEU A 73 -0.19 -6.29 -9.49
N TYR A 74 -1.25 -6.99 -9.90
CA TYR A 74 -1.56 -7.16 -11.32
C TYR A 74 -1.96 -5.85 -12.00
N LYS A 75 -2.82 -5.05 -11.36
CA LYS A 75 -3.39 -3.87 -11.99
C LYS A 75 -2.51 -2.62 -11.86
N ARG A 76 -1.78 -2.50 -10.76
CA ARG A 76 -1.03 -1.28 -10.44
C ARG A 76 0.46 -1.51 -10.17
N GLY A 77 0.92 -2.76 -10.17
CA GLY A 77 2.34 -3.05 -10.01
C GLY A 77 3.13 -2.54 -11.20
N LYS A 78 4.23 -1.87 -10.93
CA LYS A 78 5.12 -1.30 -11.94
C LYS A 78 6.57 -1.69 -11.67
N ILE A 79 7.33 -1.79 -12.74
CA ILE A 79 8.78 -1.99 -12.71
C ILE A 79 9.47 -0.73 -13.25
N ALA A 80 10.80 -0.73 -13.32
CA ALA A 80 11.55 0.39 -13.87
C ALA A 80 11.04 0.78 -15.26
N GLY A 81 10.93 2.09 -15.53
CA GLY A 81 10.40 2.60 -16.79
C GLY A 81 8.87 2.62 -16.86
N ASN A 82 8.17 2.50 -15.73
CA ASN A 82 6.70 2.47 -15.65
C ASN A 82 6.06 1.32 -16.43
N LYS A 83 6.79 0.25 -16.67
CA LYS A 83 6.26 -0.95 -17.31
C LYS A 83 5.44 -1.76 -16.31
N PRO A 84 4.37 -2.45 -16.74
CA PRO A 84 3.58 -3.28 -15.84
C PRO A 84 4.40 -4.44 -15.27
N LEU A 85 4.15 -4.76 -14.01
CA LEU A 85 4.67 -5.97 -13.39
C LEU A 85 3.95 -7.19 -14.00
N THR A 86 4.71 -8.22 -14.38
CA THR A 86 4.18 -9.44 -14.98
C THR A 86 4.64 -10.67 -14.20
N ASP A 87 3.93 -11.79 -14.37
CA ASP A 87 4.33 -13.06 -13.78
C ASP A 87 5.72 -13.49 -14.28
N GLU A 88 6.01 -13.30 -15.56
CA GLU A 88 7.32 -13.62 -16.14
C GLU A 88 8.44 -12.82 -15.50
N TYR A 89 8.21 -11.53 -15.26
CA TYR A 89 9.19 -10.67 -14.61
C TYR A 89 9.51 -11.17 -13.20
N VAL A 90 8.47 -11.55 -12.44
CA VAL A 90 8.64 -12.09 -11.09
C VAL A 90 9.48 -13.39 -11.15
N ASP A 91 9.14 -14.29 -12.04
CA ASP A 91 9.85 -15.57 -12.17
C ASP A 91 11.30 -15.39 -12.60
N THR A 92 11.57 -14.40 -13.46
CA THR A 92 12.93 -14.15 -13.96
C THR A 92 13.79 -13.42 -12.94
N HIS A 93 13.29 -12.38 -12.30
CA HIS A 93 14.09 -11.46 -11.49
C HIS A 93 14.02 -11.73 -9.99
N LEU A 94 13.00 -12.42 -9.51
CA LEU A 94 12.80 -12.69 -8.09
C LEU A 94 13.06 -14.16 -7.71
N ALA A 95 13.48 -14.99 -8.68
CA ALA A 95 13.81 -16.38 -8.41
C ALA A 95 14.92 -16.52 -7.36
N LYS A 96 15.87 -15.60 -7.33
CA LYS A 96 16.97 -15.57 -6.35
C LYS A 96 16.46 -15.42 -4.91
N LEU A 97 15.28 -14.87 -4.73
CA LEU A 97 14.64 -14.69 -3.42
C LEU A 97 13.71 -15.85 -3.07
N GLY A 98 13.72 -16.92 -3.88
CA GLY A 98 12.86 -18.07 -3.67
C GLY A 98 11.41 -17.84 -4.08
N ILE A 99 11.16 -16.85 -4.94
CA ILE A 99 9.80 -16.53 -5.39
C ILE A 99 9.61 -17.12 -6.78
N ASN A 100 8.89 -18.24 -6.83
CA ASN A 100 8.53 -18.93 -8.07
C ASN A 100 7.00 -19.12 -8.10
N GLY A 101 6.36 -18.82 -9.21
CA GLY A 101 4.92 -18.93 -9.37
C GLY A 101 4.25 -17.60 -9.68
N GLY A 102 4.99 -16.60 -10.13
CA GLY A 102 4.48 -15.32 -10.59
C GLY A 102 4.03 -14.39 -9.47
N ILE A 103 3.12 -13.49 -9.80
CA ILE A 103 2.62 -12.47 -8.86
C ILE A 103 1.93 -13.09 -7.64
N PRO A 104 1.12 -14.18 -7.74
CA PRO A 104 0.59 -14.81 -6.53
C PRO A 104 1.66 -15.27 -5.54
N ALA A 105 2.78 -15.81 -6.05
CA ALA A 105 3.90 -16.21 -5.19
C ALA A 105 4.57 -15.00 -4.53
N LEU A 106 4.68 -13.89 -5.25
CA LEU A 106 5.19 -12.63 -4.68
C LEU A 106 4.26 -12.14 -3.57
N ALA A 107 2.95 -12.17 -3.78
CA ALA A 107 1.98 -11.78 -2.75
C ALA A 107 2.11 -12.64 -1.49
N ASP A 108 2.25 -13.94 -1.64
CA ASP A 108 2.45 -14.84 -0.51
C ASP A 108 3.76 -14.54 0.22
N ALA A 109 4.84 -14.28 -0.51
CA ALA A 109 6.13 -13.92 0.09
C ALA A 109 6.04 -12.62 0.91
N ILE A 110 5.31 -11.62 0.43
CA ILE A 110 5.09 -10.36 1.16
C ILE A 110 4.29 -10.64 2.44
N LEU A 111 3.21 -11.42 2.35
CA LEU A 111 2.35 -11.72 3.51
C LEU A 111 3.04 -12.61 4.54
N GLU A 112 3.99 -13.44 4.11
CA GLU A 112 4.77 -14.29 5.01
C GLU A 112 5.99 -13.56 5.61
N GLY A 113 6.24 -12.33 5.19
CA GLY A 113 7.37 -11.56 5.68
C GLY A 113 8.72 -11.97 5.10
N ARG A 114 8.76 -12.83 4.08
CA ARG A 114 10.01 -13.25 3.42
C ARG A 114 10.64 -12.11 2.62
N VAL A 115 9.80 -11.25 2.06
CA VAL A 115 10.25 -10.05 1.36
C VAL A 115 9.44 -8.85 1.83
N MET A 116 10.07 -7.67 1.79
CA MET A 116 9.42 -6.40 2.08
C MET A 116 9.42 -5.57 0.82
N LEU A 117 8.24 -5.21 0.32
CA LEU A 117 8.13 -4.52 -0.97
C LEU A 117 8.93 -3.22 -1.01
N HIS A 118 8.97 -2.47 0.10
CA HIS A 118 9.72 -1.22 0.15
C HIS A 118 11.25 -1.41 0.03
N LYS A 119 11.75 -2.62 0.21
CA LYS A 119 13.17 -2.94 0.03
C LYS A 119 13.48 -3.49 -1.36
N LEU A 120 12.47 -3.72 -2.19
CA LEU A 120 12.61 -4.22 -3.55
C LEU A 120 12.58 -3.09 -4.59
N ASN A 121 12.88 -1.86 -4.19
CA ASN A 121 12.77 -0.69 -5.07
C ASN A 121 13.63 -0.74 -6.33
N ASN A 122 14.67 -1.58 -6.35
CA ASN A 122 15.49 -1.80 -7.54
C ASN A 122 14.79 -2.67 -8.59
N LEU A 123 13.83 -3.49 -8.19
CA LEU A 123 13.14 -4.44 -9.06
C LEU A 123 11.70 -4.04 -9.32
N ILE A 124 10.99 -3.63 -8.28
CA ILE A 124 9.57 -3.28 -8.34
C ILE A 124 9.38 -1.92 -7.70
N LYS A 125 8.61 -1.05 -8.34
CA LYS A 125 8.28 0.24 -7.73
C LYS A 125 7.41 0.00 -6.49
N PRO A 126 7.81 0.47 -5.31
CA PRO A 126 7.09 0.19 -4.07
C PRO A 126 5.87 1.09 -3.84
N VAL A 127 5.48 1.87 -4.83
CA VAL A 127 4.33 2.78 -4.76
C VAL A 127 3.35 2.43 -5.86
N PHE A 128 2.07 2.33 -5.48
CA PHE A 128 0.98 2.07 -6.43
C PHE A 128 0.18 3.36 -6.63
N ARG A 129 -0.03 3.73 -7.89
CA ARG A 129 -0.80 4.92 -8.25
C ARG A 129 -2.25 4.51 -8.49
N LEU A 130 -3.11 4.80 -7.51
CA LEU A 130 -4.52 4.45 -7.60
C LEU A 130 -5.33 5.58 -8.23
N HIS A 131 -6.56 5.26 -8.63
CA HIS A 131 -7.56 6.24 -9.06
C HIS A 131 -8.42 6.68 -7.88
N PRO A 132 -9.16 7.80 -7.99
CA PRO A 132 -10.22 8.10 -7.04
C PRO A 132 -11.19 6.92 -6.95
N PRO A 133 -11.79 6.65 -5.78
CA PRO A 133 -12.69 5.50 -5.65
C PRO A 133 -13.90 5.66 -6.56
N ARG A 134 -14.29 4.55 -7.20
CA ARG A 134 -15.49 4.53 -8.03
C ARG A 134 -16.70 4.87 -7.17
N LYS A 135 -17.60 5.71 -7.70
CA LYS A 135 -18.76 6.26 -6.99
C LYS A 135 -18.38 7.15 -5.78
N GLY A 136 -17.13 7.63 -5.72
CA GLY A 136 -16.68 8.54 -4.68
C GLY A 136 -16.44 7.90 -3.32
N PHE A 137 -16.07 8.71 -2.36
CA PHE A 137 -15.95 8.28 -0.96
C PHE A 137 -17.32 8.21 -0.31
N LYS A 138 -17.54 7.17 0.48
CA LYS A 138 -18.81 6.98 1.20
C LYS A 138 -18.93 7.88 2.42
N GLY A 139 -17.80 8.23 3.04
CA GLY A 139 -17.74 9.07 4.21
C GLY A 139 -17.02 10.39 3.96
N SER A 140 -16.94 11.22 4.99
CA SER A 140 -16.23 12.49 4.92
C SER A 140 -14.72 12.28 4.86
N THR A 141 -14.05 12.94 3.92
CA THR A 141 -12.57 12.95 3.86
C THR A 141 -11.94 13.86 4.93
N LYS A 142 -12.73 14.42 5.82
CA LYS A 142 -12.28 15.30 6.90
C LYS A 142 -12.42 14.67 8.29
N ARG A 143 -13.01 13.47 8.39
CA ARG A 143 -13.28 12.80 9.66
C ARG A 143 -12.62 11.43 9.70
N PRO A 144 -12.28 10.92 10.92
CA PRO A 144 -11.80 9.56 11.10
C PRO A 144 -12.84 8.53 10.67
N TYR A 145 -12.34 7.36 10.25
CA TYR A 145 -13.18 6.25 9.80
C TYR A 145 -14.19 5.81 10.87
N ASP A 146 -13.76 5.76 12.13
CA ASP A 146 -14.61 5.35 13.25
C ASP A 146 -15.69 6.40 13.61
N GLN A 147 -15.62 7.58 13.01
CA GLN A 147 -16.59 8.67 13.19
C GLN A 147 -17.33 9.01 11.90
N GLY A 148 -17.53 8.03 11.04
CA GLY A 148 -18.23 8.21 9.78
C GLY A 148 -17.41 8.85 8.67
N GLY A 149 -16.10 8.86 8.80
CA GLY A 149 -15.20 9.44 7.81
C GLY A 149 -14.37 8.41 7.05
N GLU A 150 -13.33 8.88 6.38
CA GLU A 150 -12.46 8.05 5.55
C GLU A 150 -11.01 8.00 6.04
N LEU A 151 -10.67 8.71 7.10
CA LEU A 151 -9.28 8.86 7.53
C LEU A 151 -8.91 7.89 8.65
N GLY A 152 -7.61 7.60 8.76
CA GLY A 152 -7.07 6.79 9.83
C GLY A 152 -7.20 5.29 9.59
N TYR A 153 -7.08 4.53 10.66
CA TYR A 153 -7.12 3.07 10.61
C TYR A 153 -8.53 2.55 10.34
N ARG A 154 -8.65 1.64 9.39
CA ARG A 154 -9.93 1.02 9.05
C ARG A 154 -9.91 -0.50 9.01
N GLY A 155 -8.83 -1.13 9.47
CA GLY A 155 -8.70 -2.58 9.51
C GLY A 155 -8.88 -3.22 8.13
N SER A 156 -9.63 -4.29 8.06
CA SER A 156 -9.87 -5.03 6.81
C SER A 156 -10.73 -4.26 5.79
N ALA A 157 -11.39 -3.18 6.20
CA ALA A 157 -12.17 -2.34 5.27
C ALA A 157 -11.29 -1.64 4.22
N ILE A 158 -9.97 -1.63 4.40
CA ILE A 158 -9.04 -1.11 3.40
C ILE A 158 -9.12 -1.90 2.09
N ASN A 159 -9.43 -3.17 2.15
CA ASN A 159 -9.50 -4.04 0.97
C ASN A 159 -10.63 -3.62 0.02
N GLU A 160 -11.79 -3.31 0.55
CA GLU A 160 -12.91 -2.79 -0.25
C GLU A 160 -12.54 -1.45 -0.91
N LEU A 161 -11.91 -0.56 -0.15
CA LEU A 161 -11.51 0.74 -0.69
C LEU A 161 -10.49 0.58 -1.82
N ILE A 162 -9.48 -0.26 -1.65
CA ILE A 162 -8.48 -0.53 -2.70
C ILE A 162 -9.16 -1.04 -3.96
N LYS A 163 -10.06 -2.01 -3.84
CA LYS A 163 -10.78 -2.57 -5.00
C LYS A 163 -11.56 -1.52 -5.77
N ARG A 164 -12.09 -0.52 -5.09
CA ARG A 164 -12.80 0.61 -5.71
C ARG A 164 -11.85 1.63 -6.36
N MET A 165 -10.59 1.64 -5.98
CA MET A 165 -9.57 2.58 -6.47
C MET A 165 -8.63 1.99 -7.53
N LEU A 166 -8.75 0.71 -7.81
CA LEU A 166 -7.92 0.02 -8.82
C LEU A 166 -8.21 0.46 -10.26
#